data_d99a2eac97ba743e89ec164f4d9e00ea
#
_entry.id   d99a2eac97ba743e89ec164f4d9e00ea
#
_cell.length_a   1.000
_cell.length_b   1.000
_cell.length_c   1.000
_cell.angle_alpha   90.00
_cell.angle_beta   90.00
_cell.angle_gamma   90.00
#
_symmetry.space_group_name_H-M   'P 1'
#
loop_
_entity.id
_entity.type
_entity.pdbx_description
1 polymer ?
#
loop_
_entity_poly.entity_id
_entity_poly.type
_entity_poly.pdbx_seq_one_letter_code
_entity_poly.pdbx_strand_id
1 'polypeptide(L)'
;MEKALGTALAPTPFAKKKVAARAALVDLKESSRFLLTECFRQFGIETVVTSAGSAERLRQEKFEACVISLAPGAEQVMEAARTSPSNSRLVLYGLGGSAQEAMRYSKYGINAMFQEPLERPAAMKLVRATHMLVLHEFRRYARIPIMTEVTVVSQDGHRLTASSLEVSSGGMSLKSSEDMPAGTNVEISFSLLTLPRVNVRGVVTWRKSKSFGIRFDASDDRRQKVKAWIDTYLES
;
A
#
# COMPACT_ATOMS: atom_id res chain seq x y z
N MET A 1 10.07 18.12 48.28
CA MET A 1 8.94 17.95 47.33
C MET A 1 9.53 17.97 45.91
N GLU A 2 9.89 16.80 45.43
CA GLU A 2 10.58 16.61 44.16
C GLU A 2 9.53 16.29 43.07
N LYS A 3 9.40 17.16 42.08
CA LYS A 3 8.51 16.95 40.91
C LYS A 3 9.14 15.93 39.99
N ALA A 4 8.57 14.74 39.94
CA ALA A 4 8.88 13.76 38.90
C ALA A 4 8.52 14.32 37.53
N LEU A 5 9.52 14.69 36.75
CA LEU A 5 9.39 14.94 35.30
C LEU A 5 9.09 13.60 34.63
N GLY A 6 7.86 13.47 34.10
CA GLY A 6 7.48 12.35 33.27
C GLY A 6 8.33 12.34 32.01
N THR A 7 9.20 11.36 31.91
CA THR A 7 10.01 11.10 30.73
C THR A 7 9.06 10.63 29.60
N ALA A 8 8.77 11.51 28.65
CA ALA A 8 8.07 11.14 27.44
C ALA A 8 8.91 10.08 26.73
N LEU A 9 8.40 8.85 26.61
CA LEU A 9 9.02 7.78 25.83
C LEU A 9 9.19 8.24 24.38
N ALA A 10 10.43 8.36 23.95
CA ALA A 10 10.74 8.60 22.54
C ALA A 10 10.17 7.44 21.70
N PRO A 11 9.56 7.72 20.55
CA PRO A 11 9.01 6.68 19.69
C PRO A 11 10.13 5.74 19.23
N THR A 12 10.04 4.48 19.66
CA THR A 12 11.00 3.44 19.25
C THR A 12 10.61 2.94 17.85
N PRO A 13 11.47 3.07 16.83
CA PRO A 13 11.20 2.45 15.53
C PRO A 13 11.32 0.94 15.70
N PHE A 14 10.25 0.21 15.41
CA PHE A 14 10.35 -1.23 15.17
C PHE A 14 11.36 -1.49 14.06
N ALA A 15 12.14 -2.60 14.18
CA ALA A 15 13.05 -3.03 13.14
C ALA A 15 12.36 -2.94 11.77
N LYS A 16 12.89 -2.12 10.88
CA LYS A 16 12.31 -1.80 9.57
C LYS A 16 12.07 -3.09 8.79
N LYS A 17 10.87 -3.66 8.84
CA LYS A 17 10.44 -4.53 7.76
C LYS A 17 10.28 -3.58 6.57
N LYS A 18 11.22 -3.64 5.63
CA LYS A 18 11.22 -2.76 4.45
C LYS A 18 9.91 -3.00 3.72
N VAL A 19 9.00 -2.04 3.80
CA VAL A 19 7.74 -2.10 3.08
C VAL A 19 8.08 -1.81 1.63
N ALA A 20 8.07 -2.84 0.78
CA ALA A 20 8.41 -2.74 -0.63
C ALA A 20 7.15 -2.92 -1.49
N ALA A 21 7.12 -2.27 -2.65
CA ALA A 21 6.11 -2.55 -3.66
C ALA A 21 6.25 -3.99 -4.16
N ARG A 22 5.13 -4.64 -4.49
CA ARG A 22 5.10 -6.04 -4.91
C ARG A 22 4.54 -6.18 -6.33
N ALA A 23 5.22 -6.97 -7.15
CA ALA A 23 4.78 -7.33 -8.50
C ALA A 23 4.47 -8.83 -8.58
N ALA A 24 3.26 -9.19 -8.98
CA ALA A 24 2.91 -10.58 -9.29
C ALA A 24 3.44 -10.96 -10.67
N LEU A 25 4.11 -12.09 -10.79
CA LEU A 25 4.54 -12.71 -12.06
C LEU A 25 3.69 -13.94 -12.31
N VAL A 26 2.73 -13.83 -13.26
CA VAL A 26 1.67 -14.82 -13.46
C VAL A 26 1.92 -15.65 -14.71
N ASP A 27 2.03 -16.96 -14.53
CA ASP A 27 2.15 -17.96 -15.61
C ASP A 27 3.27 -17.67 -16.62
N LEU A 28 4.39 -17.13 -16.13
CA LEU A 28 5.56 -16.85 -16.95
C LEU A 28 6.51 -18.02 -17.04
N LYS A 29 7.21 -18.15 -18.17
CA LYS A 29 8.34 -19.08 -18.35
C LYS A 29 9.46 -18.73 -17.35
N GLU A 30 10.25 -19.73 -16.96
CA GLU A 30 11.30 -19.56 -15.95
C GLU A 30 12.33 -18.49 -16.34
N SER A 31 12.77 -18.46 -17.61
CA SER A 31 13.69 -17.45 -18.11
C SER A 31 13.13 -16.01 -18.00
N SER A 32 11.84 -15.83 -18.32
CA SER A 32 11.17 -14.53 -18.20
C SER A 32 10.98 -14.14 -16.73
N ARG A 33 10.65 -15.08 -15.84
CA ARG A 33 10.55 -14.84 -14.40
C ARG A 33 11.87 -14.35 -13.82
N PHE A 34 12.97 -15.03 -14.14
CA PHE A 34 14.30 -14.65 -13.65
C PHE A 34 14.66 -13.23 -14.12
N LEU A 35 14.53 -12.95 -15.41
CA LEU A 35 14.90 -11.66 -15.98
C LEU A 35 14.05 -10.51 -15.41
N LEU A 36 12.74 -10.70 -15.30
CA LEU A 36 11.85 -9.68 -14.75
C LEU A 36 12.07 -9.48 -13.25
N THR A 37 12.35 -10.54 -12.49
CA THR A 37 12.71 -10.42 -11.07
C THR A 37 13.93 -9.52 -10.89
N GLU A 38 14.98 -9.72 -11.70
CA GLU A 38 16.16 -8.87 -11.68
C GLU A 38 15.85 -7.42 -12.06
N CYS A 39 15.02 -7.21 -13.10
CA CYS A 39 14.62 -5.86 -13.51
C CYS A 39 13.83 -5.13 -12.43
N PHE A 40 12.82 -5.75 -11.84
CA PHE A 40 12.01 -5.14 -10.79
C PHE A 40 12.81 -4.88 -9.50
N ARG A 41 13.71 -5.81 -9.14
CA ARG A 41 14.57 -5.68 -7.97
C ARG A 41 15.45 -4.42 -8.03
N GLN A 42 15.94 -4.02 -9.21
CA GLN A 42 16.73 -2.80 -9.38
C GLN A 42 15.96 -1.52 -9.02
N PHE A 43 14.63 -1.58 -9.01
CA PHE A 43 13.75 -0.48 -8.61
C PHE A 43 13.11 -0.70 -7.23
N GLY A 44 13.63 -1.64 -6.42
CA GLY A 44 13.12 -1.91 -5.08
C GLY A 44 11.74 -2.56 -5.05
N ILE A 45 11.32 -3.18 -6.16
CA ILE A 45 10.05 -3.89 -6.27
C ILE A 45 10.29 -5.39 -6.05
N GLU A 46 9.63 -5.98 -5.05
CA GLU A 46 9.66 -7.42 -4.79
C GLU A 46 8.76 -8.16 -5.78
N THR A 47 9.23 -9.29 -6.29
CA THR A 47 8.42 -10.13 -7.18
C THR A 47 7.88 -11.35 -6.49
N VAL A 48 6.66 -11.72 -6.81
CA VAL A 48 5.98 -12.91 -6.30
C VAL A 48 5.51 -13.74 -7.49
N VAL A 49 6.08 -14.91 -7.63
CA VAL A 49 5.68 -15.85 -8.69
C VAL A 49 4.36 -16.52 -8.32
N THR A 50 3.43 -16.51 -9.25
CA THR A 50 2.14 -17.18 -9.10
C THR A 50 1.84 -18.01 -10.34
N SER A 51 1.17 -19.17 -10.13
CA SER A 51 0.70 -20.04 -11.19
C SER A 51 -0.73 -20.49 -10.90
N ALA A 52 -0.98 -21.72 -10.54
CA ALA A 52 -2.32 -22.17 -10.17
C ALA A 52 -2.92 -21.28 -9.07
N GLY A 53 -4.17 -20.83 -9.26
CA GLY A 53 -4.88 -19.97 -8.30
C GLY A 53 -4.50 -18.47 -8.35
N SER A 54 -3.81 -18.00 -9.38
CA SER A 54 -3.36 -16.60 -9.53
C SER A 54 -4.52 -15.61 -9.41
N ALA A 55 -5.67 -15.91 -9.99
CA ALA A 55 -6.86 -15.05 -9.92
C ALA A 55 -7.36 -14.89 -8.47
N GLU A 56 -7.41 -15.98 -7.71
CA GLU A 56 -7.83 -15.93 -6.31
C GLU A 56 -6.81 -15.17 -5.45
N ARG A 57 -5.54 -15.40 -5.69
CA ARG A 57 -4.47 -14.69 -5.00
C ARG A 57 -4.52 -13.18 -5.23
N LEU A 58 -4.84 -12.74 -6.46
CA LEU A 58 -5.04 -11.32 -6.78
C LEU A 58 -6.30 -10.72 -6.13
N ARG A 59 -7.27 -11.54 -5.72
CA ARG A 59 -8.41 -11.06 -4.92
C ARG A 59 -8.06 -10.88 -3.45
N GLN A 60 -7.18 -11.72 -2.91
CA GLN A 60 -6.87 -11.79 -1.48
C GLN A 60 -5.65 -10.96 -1.07
N GLU A 61 -4.62 -10.91 -1.93
CA GLU A 61 -3.37 -10.22 -1.63
C GLU A 61 -3.25 -8.90 -2.42
N LYS A 62 -2.57 -7.92 -1.84
CA LYS A 62 -2.25 -6.64 -2.51
C LYS A 62 -0.98 -6.78 -3.35
N PHE A 63 -1.07 -6.28 -4.59
CA PHE A 63 0.06 -6.07 -5.50
C PHE A 63 -0.04 -4.68 -6.14
N GLU A 64 1.09 -4.05 -6.38
CA GLU A 64 1.18 -2.76 -7.07
C GLU A 64 1.36 -2.93 -8.57
N ALA A 65 1.89 -4.09 -8.97
CA ALA A 65 2.08 -4.45 -10.37
C ALA A 65 1.73 -5.93 -10.60
N CYS A 66 1.41 -6.27 -11.85
CA CYS A 66 1.20 -7.66 -12.27
C CYS A 66 1.69 -7.82 -13.69
N VAL A 67 2.54 -8.82 -13.95
CA VAL A 67 2.93 -9.24 -15.30
C VAL A 67 2.23 -10.53 -15.62
N ILE A 68 1.49 -10.57 -16.72
CA ILE A 68 0.67 -11.71 -17.15
C ILE A 68 1.11 -12.14 -18.55
N SER A 69 1.39 -13.43 -18.74
CA SER A 69 1.55 -14.00 -20.08
C SER A 69 0.21 -13.90 -20.83
N LEU A 70 0.23 -13.36 -22.06
CA LEU A 70 -0.96 -13.25 -22.91
C LEU A 70 -1.30 -14.59 -23.58
N ALA A 71 -1.41 -15.63 -22.78
CA ALA A 71 -1.83 -16.97 -23.16
C ALA A 71 -3.32 -17.20 -22.83
N PRO A 72 -3.92 -18.31 -23.29
CA PRO A 72 -5.27 -18.68 -22.86
C PRO A 72 -5.41 -18.70 -21.34
N GLY A 73 -6.45 -18.05 -20.81
CA GLY A 73 -6.66 -17.89 -19.36
C GLY A 73 -6.22 -16.54 -18.79
N ALA A 74 -5.43 -15.74 -19.51
CA ALA A 74 -5.01 -14.39 -19.08
C ALA A 74 -6.19 -13.48 -18.72
N GLU A 75 -7.30 -13.62 -19.43
CA GLU A 75 -8.51 -12.83 -19.21
C GLU A 75 -9.06 -12.96 -17.79
N GLN A 76 -9.14 -14.17 -17.27
CA GLN A 76 -9.64 -14.43 -15.91
C GLN A 76 -8.77 -13.76 -14.83
N VAL A 77 -7.45 -13.76 -15.04
CA VAL A 77 -6.49 -13.14 -14.11
C VAL A 77 -6.61 -11.61 -14.16
N MET A 78 -6.72 -11.04 -15.37
CA MET A 78 -6.91 -9.59 -15.55
C MET A 78 -8.22 -9.10 -14.95
N GLU A 79 -9.30 -9.84 -15.15
CA GLU A 79 -10.61 -9.55 -14.57
C GLU A 79 -10.54 -9.61 -13.04
N ALA A 80 -9.93 -10.66 -12.48
CA ALA A 80 -9.74 -10.78 -11.05
C ALA A 80 -8.95 -9.59 -10.47
N ALA A 81 -7.91 -9.14 -11.16
CA ALA A 81 -7.16 -7.95 -10.77
C ALA A 81 -8.04 -6.69 -10.79
N ARG A 82 -8.79 -6.46 -11.86
CA ARG A 82 -9.60 -5.24 -12.03
C ARG A 82 -10.85 -5.18 -11.14
N THR A 83 -11.40 -6.34 -10.78
CA THR A 83 -12.55 -6.43 -9.85
C THR A 83 -12.13 -6.50 -8.37
N SER A 84 -10.86 -6.71 -8.09
CA SER A 84 -10.34 -6.71 -6.70
C SER A 84 -10.38 -5.32 -6.08
N PRO A 85 -10.93 -5.15 -4.87
CA PRO A 85 -10.95 -3.86 -4.18
C PRO A 85 -9.54 -3.26 -3.97
N SER A 86 -8.53 -4.10 -3.77
CA SER A 86 -7.15 -3.68 -3.51
C SER A 86 -6.30 -3.54 -4.78
N ASN A 87 -6.60 -4.28 -5.85
CA ASN A 87 -5.75 -4.38 -7.05
C ASN A 87 -6.34 -3.74 -8.31
N SER A 88 -7.55 -3.16 -8.25
CA SER A 88 -8.23 -2.58 -9.42
C SER A 88 -7.39 -1.54 -10.19
N ARG A 89 -6.41 -0.93 -9.55
CA ARG A 89 -5.51 0.08 -10.12
C ARG A 89 -4.05 -0.35 -10.23
N LEU A 90 -3.72 -1.62 -9.96
CA LEU A 90 -2.35 -2.10 -10.14
C LEU A 90 -1.85 -1.86 -11.56
N VAL A 91 -0.54 -1.69 -11.71
CA VAL A 91 0.09 -1.54 -13.02
C VAL A 91 0.13 -2.91 -13.70
N LEU A 92 -0.61 -3.05 -14.80
CA LEU A 92 -0.76 -4.29 -15.52
C LEU A 92 0.16 -4.33 -16.73
N TYR A 93 0.98 -5.35 -16.80
CA TYR A 93 1.86 -5.63 -17.93
C TYR A 93 1.41 -6.92 -18.63
N GLY A 94 1.34 -6.88 -19.94
CA GLY A 94 1.25 -8.07 -20.77
C GLY A 94 2.65 -8.56 -21.15
N LEU A 95 2.86 -9.86 -21.26
CA LEU A 95 4.07 -10.47 -21.81
C LEU A 95 3.72 -11.33 -23.02
N GLY A 96 4.41 -11.11 -24.14
CA GLY A 96 4.19 -11.83 -25.38
C GLY A 96 2.91 -11.40 -26.07
N GLY A 97 2.48 -12.23 -27.02
CA GLY A 97 1.28 -11.98 -27.80
C GLY A 97 1.48 -11.06 -29.00
N SER A 98 0.55 -11.15 -29.93
CA SER A 98 0.46 -10.28 -31.11
C SER A 98 -0.20 -8.93 -30.76
N ALA A 99 -0.10 -7.97 -31.65
CA ALA A 99 -0.83 -6.71 -31.53
C ALA A 99 -2.36 -6.92 -31.42
N GLN A 100 -2.90 -7.94 -32.10
CA GLN A 100 -4.31 -8.27 -32.02
C GLN A 100 -4.71 -8.80 -30.64
N GLU A 101 -3.87 -9.62 -30.01
CA GLU A 101 -4.09 -10.10 -28.65
C GLU A 101 -4.00 -8.96 -27.64
N ALA A 102 -3.03 -8.07 -27.79
CA ALA A 102 -2.94 -6.86 -26.97
C ALA A 102 -4.20 -5.99 -27.08
N MET A 103 -4.76 -5.82 -28.28
CA MET A 103 -6.02 -5.12 -28.50
C MET A 103 -7.21 -5.82 -27.83
N ARG A 104 -7.27 -7.16 -27.87
CA ARG A 104 -8.32 -7.96 -27.22
C ARG A 104 -8.38 -7.70 -25.70
N TYR A 105 -7.22 -7.50 -25.07
CA TYR A 105 -7.11 -7.26 -23.64
C TYR A 105 -7.09 -5.77 -23.27
N SER A 106 -7.22 -4.86 -24.22
CA SER A 106 -7.21 -3.40 -23.97
C SER A 106 -8.29 -2.94 -22.97
N LYS A 107 -9.44 -3.61 -22.97
CA LYS A 107 -10.54 -3.36 -22.00
C LYS A 107 -10.11 -3.50 -20.52
N TYR A 108 -9.04 -4.25 -20.24
CA TYR A 108 -8.48 -4.38 -18.90
C TYR A 108 -7.45 -3.30 -18.56
N GLY A 109 -7.17 -2.36 -19.48
CA GLY A 109 -6.25 -1.26 -19.23
C GLY A 109 -4.81 -1.74 -18.98
N ILE A 110 -4.25 -2.52 -19.91
CA ILE A 110 -2.82 -2.88 -19.88
C ILE A 110 -2.00 -1.59 -20.00
N ASN A 111 -1.10 -1.38 -19.05
CA ASN A 111 -0.27 -0.18 -19.00
C ASN A 111 0.95 -0.26 -19.90
N ALA A 112 1.50 -1.47 -20.09
CA ALA A 112 2.69 -1.68 -20.93
C ALA A 112 2.80 -3.15 -21.37
N MET A 113 3.55 -3.38 -22.45
CA MET A 113 3.73 -4.70 -23.05
C MET A 113 5.21 -5.06 -23.14
N PHE A 114 5.57 -6.20 -22.56
CA PHE A 114 6.85 -6.85 -22.82
C PHE A 114 6.74 -7.72 -24.07
N GLN A 115 7.68 -7.60 -24.97
CA GLN A 115 7.74 -8.42 -26.16
C GLN A 115 8.55 -9.71 -25.93
N GLU A 116 8.22 -10.79 -26.62
CA GLU A 116 9.04 -11.99 -26.68
C GLU A 116 9.81 -12.05 -28.03
N PRO A 117 11.10 -12.44 -28.04
CA PRO A 117 11.91 -12.84 -26.89
C PRO A 117 12.20 -11.66 -25.95
N LEU A 118 12.10 -11.93 -24.63
CA LEU A 118 12.29 -10.89 -23.63
C LEU A 118 13.79 -10.54 -23.49
N GLU A 119 14.15 -9.32 -23.83
CA GLU A 119 15.50 -8.81 -23.72
C GLU A 119 15.66 -7.89 -22.51
N ARG A 120 16.76 -8.04 -21.77
CA ARG A 120 17.03 -7.27 -20.56
C ARG A 120 17.01 -5.75 -20.77
N PRO A 121 17.66 -5.17 -21.81
CA PRO A 121 17.64 -3.72 -22.02
C PRO A 121 16.22 -3.18 -22.26
N ALA A 122 15.41 -3.88 -23.05
CA ALA A 122 14.04 -3.51 -23.32
C ALA A 122 13.15 -3.61 -22.06
N ALA A 123 13.29 -4.70 -21.30
CA ALA A 123 12.58 -4.90 -20.04
C ALA A 123 12.94 -3.81 -19.03
N MET A 124 14.21 -3.51 -18.84
CA MET A 124 14.70 -2.44 -17.97
C MET A 124 14.15 -1.07 -18.34
N LYS A 125 14.14 -0.74 -19.63
CA LYS A 125 13.58 0.52 -20.12
C LYS A 125 12.10 0.64 -19.79
N LEU A 126 11.34 -0.45 -19.97
CA LEU A 126 9.91 -0.48 -19.71
C LEU A 126 9.61 -0.36 -18.20
N VAL A 127 10.29 -1.14 -17.37
CA VAL A 127 10.13 -1.06 -15.90
C VAL A 127 10.49 0.34 -15.40
N ARG A 128 11.56 0.95 -15.89
CA ARG A 128 11.93 2.34 -15.56
C ARG A 128 10.84 3.33 -15.95
N ALA A 129 10.30 3.22 -17.15
CA ALA A 129 9.27 4.13 -17.66
C ALA A 129 7.97 4.06 -16.84
N THR A 130 7.66 2.91 -16.26
CA THR A 130 6.43 2.67 -15.50
C THR A 130 6.64 2.68 -13.98
N HIS A 131 7.89 2.80 -13.52
CA HIS A 131 8.23 2.74 -12.09
C HIS A 131 7.41 3.73 -11.24
N MET A 132 7.25 4.96 -11.71
CA MET A 132 6.48 5.98 -11.00
C MET A 132 4.99 5.61 -10.85
N LEU A 133 4.42 4.85 -11.78
CA LEU A 133 3.04 4.35 -11.65
C LEU A 133 2.95 3.30 -10.54
N VAL A 134 3.93 2.39 -10.46
CA VAL A 134 3.99 1.37 -9.40
C VAL A 134 4.17 2.02 -8.03
N LEU A 135 5.07 3.00 -7.91
CA LEU A 135 5.26 3.75 -6.67
C LEU A 135 4.01 4.54 -6.27
N HIS A 136 3.31 5.15 -7.23
CA HIS A 136 2.07 5.86 -6.95
C HIS A 136 1.02 4.91 -6.35
N GLU A 137 0.86 3.73 -6.94
CA GLU A 137 -0.07 2.73 -6.42
C GLU A 137 0.37 2.20 -5.04
N PHE A 138 1.67 2.01 -4.82
CA PHE A 138 2.24 1.60 -3.54
C PHE A 138 1.92 2.62 -2.43
N ARG A 139 2.19 3.91 -2.66
CA ARG A 139 1.95 4.99 -1.69
C ARG A 139 0.48 5.09 -1.27
N ARG A 140 -0.45 4.74 -2.16
CA ARG A 140 -1.90 4.77 -1.85
C ARG A 140 -2.30 3.78 -0.75
N TYR A 141 -1.59 2.64 -0.65
CA TYR A 141 -1.89 1.55 0.28
C TYR A 141 -0.83 1.36 1.34
N ALA A 142 0.27 2.08 1.28
CA ALA A 142 1.35 1.96 2.26
C ALA A 142 0.82 2.25 3.67
N ARG A 143 1.14 1.34 4.58
CA ARG A 143 0.86 1.47 6.01
C ARG A 143 2.17 1.31 6.75
N ILE A 144 2.55 2.34 7.46
CA ILE A 144 3.81 2.39 8.18
C ILE A 144 3.54 1.96 9.61
N PRO A 145 4.14 0.85 10.08
CA PRO A 145 4.06 0.47 11.47
C PRO A 145 4.83 1.50 12.30
N ILE A 146 4.12 2.22 13.14
CA ILE A 146 4.69 3.20 14.04
C ILE A 146 3.95 3.17 15.37
N MET A 147 4.68 3.14 16.46
CA MET A 147 4.13 3.22 17.80
C MET A 147 4.33 4.64 18.32
N THR A 148 3.24 5.36 18.49
CA THR A 148 3.20 6.68 19.14
C THR A 148 1.94 6.79 19.97
N GLU A 149 1.98 7.63 20.98
CA GLU A 149 0.79 7.96 21.77
C GLU A 149 -0.15 8.84 20.93
N VAL A 150 -1.43 8.50 20.96
CA VAL A 150 -2.50 9.20 20.25
C VAL A 150 -3.58 9.58 21.24
N THR A 151 -3.87 10.86 21.36
CA THR A 151 -5.06 11.34 22.04
C THR A 151 -6.23 11.34 21.06
N VAL A 152 -7.32 10.72 21.42
CA VAL A 152 -8.57 10.67 20.64
C VAL A 152 -9.66 11.40 21.44
N VAL A 153 -10.33 12.35 20.80
CA VAL A 153 -11.43 13.12 21.39
C VAL A 153 -12.64 12.99 20.47
N SER A 154 -13.73 12.46 20.98
CA SER A 154 -15.00 12.36 20.25
C SER A 154 -15.79 13.69 20.33
N GLN A 155 -16.79 13.83 19.48
CA GLN A 155 -17.62 15.04 19.43
C GLN A 155 -18.42 15.32 20.72
N ASP A 156 -18.76 14.28 21.47
CA ASP A 156 -19.43 14.37 22.79
C ASP A 156 -18.47 14.72 23.95
N GLY A 157 -17.19 14.96 23.64
CA GLY A 157 -16.17 15.32 24.62
C GLY A 157 -15.48 14.15 25.30
N HIS A 158 -15.84 12.91 25.00
CA HIS A 158 -15.13 11.73 25.54
C HIS A 158 -13.69 11.71 25.01
N ARG A 159 -12.73 11.59 25.91
CA ARG A 159 -11.29 11.62 25.64
C ARG A 159 -10.64 10.33 26.09
N LEU A 160 -9.91 9.69 25.20
CA LEU A 160 -9.09 8.52 25.52
C LEU A 160 -7.67 8.66 24.97
N THR A 161 -6.76 7.88 25.55
CA THR A 161 -5.38 7.73 25.07
C THR A 161 -5.20 6.33 24.48
N ALA A 162 -4.62 6.27 23.29
CA ALA A 162 -4.36 5.04 22.56
C ALA A 162 -2.92 5.00 22.04
N SER A 163 -2.46 3.82 21.64
CA SER A 163 -1.18 3.65 20.93
C SER A 163 -1.43 3.34 19.47
N SER A 164 -0.73 4.02 18.57
CA SER A 164 -0.82 3.67 17.15
C SER A 164 -0.20 2.30 16.87
N LEU A 165 -0.77 1.59 15.91
CA LEU A 165 -0.22 0.34 15.35
C LEU A 165 0.42 0.61 13.99
N GLU A 166 -0.31 1.32 13.15
CA GLU A 166 0.14 1.72 11.81
C GLU A 166 -0.55 3.01 11.36
N VAL A 167 0.11 3.75 10.50
CA VAL A 167 -0.41 4.98 9.88
C VAL A 167 -0.33 4.90 8.36
N SER A 168 -1.32 5.46 7.69
CA SER A 168 -1.39 5.64 6.24
C SER A 168 -1.80 7.06 5.88
N SER A 169 -1.75 7.43 4.61
CA SER A 169 -2.24 8.73 4.13
C SER A 169 -3.74 8.95 4.35
N GLY A 170 -4.50 7.87 4.54
CA GLY A 170 -5.94 7.91 4.71
C GLY A 170 -6.45 7.58 6.10
N GLY A 171 -5.59 7.18 7.04
CA GLY A 171 -6.04 6.79 8.37
C GLY A 171 -4.98 6.14 9.24
N MET A 172 -5.41 5.71 10.41
CA MET A 172 -4.54 5.10 11.41
C MET A 172 -5.28 3.97 12.13
N SER A 173 -4.58 2.89 12.47
CA SER A 173 -5.09 1.88 13.39
C SER A 173 -4.49 2.07 14.78
N LEU A 174 -5.33 1.93 15.78
CA LEU A 174 -5.01 2.23 17.19
C LEU A 174 -5.31 1.03 18.06
N LYS A 175 -4.53 0.90 19.13
CA LYS A 175 -4.74 -0.04 20.23
C LYS A 175 -5.11 0.75 21.48
N SER A 176 -6.23 0.40 22.12
CA SER A 176 -6.69 1.00 23.37
C SER A 176 -7.33 -0.05 24.26
N SER A 177 -7.30 0.18 25.57
CA SER A 177 -8.11 -0.55 26.56
C SER A 177 -9.54 -0.05 26.60
N GLU A 178 -9.75 1.21 26.23
CA GLU A 178 -11.06 1.84 26.16
C GLU A 178 -11.70 1.63 24.79
N ASP A 179 -13.00 1.73 24.76
CA ASP A 179 -13.80 1.44 23.59
C ASP A 179 -14.21 2.72 22.85
N MET A 180 -14.23 2.63 21.50
CA MET A 180 -14.72 3.70 20.65
C MET A 180 -15.58 3.07 19.54
N PRO A 181 -16.89 3.32 19.54
CA PRO A 181 -17.82 2.74 18.57
C PRO A 181 -17.50 3.13 17.13
N ALA A 182 -17.72 2.21 16.18
CA ALA A 182 -17.67 2.54 14.76
C ALA A 182 -18.72 3.61 14.41
N GLY A 183 -18.39 4.52 13.52
CA GLY A 183 -19.23 5.67 13.15
C GLY A 183 -18.97 6.92 14.00
N THR A 184 -18.23 6.82 15.12
CA THR A 184 -17.92 8.00 15.95
C THR A 184 -16.99 8.95 15.21
N ASN A 185 -17.38 10.23 15.13
CA ASN A 185 -16.50 11.29 14.67
C ASN A 185 -15.54 11.70 15.78
N VAL A 186 -14.27 11.83 15.44
CA VAL A 186 -13.19 12.08 16.39
C VAL A 186 -12.20 13.11 15.87
N GLU A 187 -11.55 13.82 16.77
CA GLU A 187 -10.30 14.52 16.51
C GLU A 187 -9.17 13.75 17.19
N ILE A 188 -8.11 13.45 16.43
CA ILE A 188 -6.93 12.76 16.93
C ILE A 188 -5.72 13.66 16.93
N SER A 189 -4.88 13.51 17.95
CA SER A 189 -3.67 14.29 18.16
C SER A 189 -2.51 13.34 18.45
N PHE A 190 -1.46 13.40 17.63
CA PHE A 190 -0.29 12.52 17.72
C PHE A 190 0.97 13.20 17.19
N SER A 191 2.13 12.62 17.47
CA SER A 191 3.42 13.06 16.92
C SER A 191 4.04 11.96 16.09
N LEU A 192 4.70 12.32 14.99
CA LEU A 192 5.52 11.43 14.18
C LEU A 192 6.98 11.86 14.28
N LEU A 193 7.92 10.93 14.01
CA LEU A 193 9.34 11.28 13.91
C LEU A 193 9.51 12.41 12.88
N THR A 194 10.23 13.46 13.24
CA THR A 194 10.51 14.63 12.40
C THR A 194 9.30 15.53 12.08
N LEU A 195 8.11 15.23 12.58
CA LEU A 195 6.92 16.03 12.37
C LEU A 195 6.38 16.53 13.73
N PRO A 196 6.09 17.84 13.87
CA PRO A 196 5.44 18.35 15.08
C PRO A 196 4.05 17.73 15.26
N ARG A 197 3.49 17.88 16.46
CA ARG A 197 2.18 17.33 16.80
C ARG A 197 1.13 17.67 15.75
N VAL A 198 0.47 16.65 15.24
CA VAL A 198 -0.57 16.74 14.20
C VAL A 198 -1.93 16.53 14.86
N ASN A 199 -2.87 17.37 14.53
CA ASN A 199 -4.28 17.19 14.85
C ASN A 199 -5.04 16.94 13.57
N VAL A 200 -5.82 15.87 13.49
CA VAL A 200 -6.60 15.51 12.28
C VAL A 200 -7.98 15.01 12.70
N ARG A 201 -9.02 15.45 12.00
CA ARG A 201 -10.36 14.90 12.15
C ARG A 201 -10.48 13.57 11.42
N GLY A 202 -11.36 12.71 11.93
CA GLY A 202 -11.65 11.44 11.29
C GLY A 202 -12.90 10.78 11.82
N VAL A 203 -13.17 9.59 11.32
CA VAL A 203 -14.28 8.74 11.76
C VAL A 203 -13.76 7.34 12.06
N VAL A 204 -14.22 6.76 13.16
CA VAL A 204 -13.94 5.36 13.48
C VAL A 204 -14.66 4.47 12.47
N THR A 205 -13.92 3.68 11.70
CA THR A 205 -14.48 2.87 10.59
C THR A 205 -14.67 1.41 10.93
N TRP A 206 -13.88 0.91 11.86
CA TRP A 206 -13.98 -0.47 12.34
C TRP A 206 -13.46 -0.59 13.77
N ARG A 207 -13.89 -1.64 14.42
CA ARG A 207 -13.49 -2.02 15.77
C ARG A 207 -13.27 -3.53 15.84
N LYS A 208 -12.24 -3.96 16.55
CA LYS A 208 -11.94 -5.37 16.76
C LYS A 208 -11.21 -5.52 18.11
N SER A 209 -11.87 -6.15 19.11
CA SER A 209 -11.29 -6.40 20.42
C SER A 209 -10.69 -5.12 21.06
N LYS A 210 -9.38 -5.06 21.22
CA LYS A 210 -8.63 -3.94 21.82
C LYS A 210 -8.03 -2.98 20.75
N SER A 211 -8.60 -2.95 19.54
CA SER A 211 -8.11 -2.09 18.46
C SER A 211 -9.25 -1.54 17.64
N PHE A 212 -9.04 -0.38 17.06
CA PHE A 212 -9.98 0.25 16.14
C PHE A 212 -9.24 1.06 15.06
N GLY A 213 -9.89 1.29 13.93
CA GLY A 213 -9.33 2.06 12.85
C GLY A 213 -10.06 3.38 12.64
N ILE A 214 -9.29 4.43 12.46
CA ILE A 214 -9.78 5.77 12.14
C ILE A 214 -9.43 6.08 10.70
N ARG A 215 -10.42 6.47 9.90
CA ARG A 215 -10.24 7.07 8.58
C ARG A 215 -10.22 8.59 8.75
N PHE A 216 -9.18 9.24 8.22
CA PHE A 216 -9.07 10.69 8.24
C PHE A 216 -10.14 11.32 7.35
N ASP A 217 -10.66 12.47 7.78
CA ASP A 217 -11.58 13.26 7.00
C ASP A 217 -10.86 13.79 5.75
N ALA A 218 -11.43 13.50 4.58
CA ALA A 218 -10.86 13.92 3.30
C ALA A 218 -10.83 15.46 3.14
N SER A 219 -11.72 16.17 3.81
CA SER A 219 -11.82 17.63 3.80
C SER A 219 -10.88 18.31 4.80
N ASP A 220 -10.19 17.56 5.67
CA ASP A 220 -9.24 18.12 6.62
C ASP A 220 -7.84 18.25 6.02
N ASP A 221 -7.44 19.46 5.64
CA ASP A 221 -6.14 19.72 5.00
C ASP A 221 -4.94 19.36 5.89
N ARG A 222 -5.13 19.29 7.22
CA ARG A 222 -4.09 18.90 8.17
C ARG A 222 -3.54 17.49 7.90
N ARG A 223 -4.35 16.61 7.29
CA ARG A 223 -3.91 15.26 6.84
C ARG A 223 -2.81 15.30 5.78
N GLN A 224 -2.65 16.40 5.04
CA GLN A 224 -1.60 16.52 4.03
C GLN A 224 -0.20 16.47 4.65
N LYS A 225 -0.04 16.93 5.89
CA LYS A 225 1.22 16.79 6.64
C LYS A 225 1.59 15.32 6.89
N VAL A 226 0.59 14.49 7.22
CA VAL A 226 0.78 13.05 7.42
C VAL A 226 1.16 12.39 6.09
N LYS A 227 0.47 12.75 5.00
CA LYS A 227 0.79 12.25 3.66
C LYS A 227 2.21 12.60 3.24
N ALA A 228 2.62 13.85 3.36
CA ALA A 228 3.97 14.29 3.02
C ALA A 228 5.04 13.56 3.86
N TRP A 229 4.78 13.36 5.16
CA TRP A 229 5.68 12.60 6.02
C TRP A 229 5.81 11.13 5.55
N ILE A 230 4.69 10.48 5.18
CA ILE A 230 4.70 9.11 4.65
C ILE A 230 5.51 9.03 3.35
N ASP A 231 5.30 9.96 2.44
CA ASP A 231 6.02 10.02 1.16
C ASP A 231 7.54 10.12 1.42
N THR A 232 7.97 11.01 2.30
CA THR A 232 9.39 11.13 2.71
C THR A 232 9.93 9.86 3.38
N TYR A 233 9.13 9.24 4.27
CA TYR A 233 9.52 8.00 4.96
C TYR A 233 9.74 6.83 3.99
N LEU A 234 8.93 6.73 2.92
CA LEU A 234 9.03 5.67 1.92
C LEU A 234 10.19 5.88 0.93
N GLU A 235 10.69 7.11 0.83
CA GLU A 235 11.86 7.48 0.00
C GLU A 235 13.21 7.29 0.72
N SER A 236 13.21 7.20 2.05
CA SER A 236 14.40 7.02 2.89
C SER A 236 14.78 5.54 3.05
#